data_801112fce35013d976d7c83a3d9c229a
#
_entry.id   801112fce35013d976d7c83a3d9c229a
#
_cell.length_a   1.000
_cell.length_b   1.000
_cell.length_c   1.000
_cell.angle_alpha   90.00
_cell.angle_beta   90.00
_cell.angle_gamma   90.00
#
_symmetry.space_group_name_H-M   'P 1'
#
loop_
_entity.id
_entity.type
_entity.pdbx_description
1 polymer ?
#
loop_
_entity_poly.entity_id
_entity_poly.type
_entity_poly.pdbx_seq_one_letter_code
_entity_poly.pdbx_strand_id
1 'polypeptide(L)'
;MRKFASSLLLTGLSAMPALAAVENHKDVPVVDVNCSKKVAADADSHPRACALKCAASGFGIVTKDKQFLKFDAEGNTKIVEALKASDKKDHLHVDVSGDVQGDTLKVISIKLL
;
A
#
# COMPACT_ATOMS: atom_id res chain seq x y z
N MET A 1 -35.56 -4.81 50.84
CA MET A 1 -35.14 -4.59 50.37
C MET A 1 -34.41 -4.67 49.57
N ARG A 2 -34.04 -4.70 48.92
CA ARG A 2 -33.46 -4.60 48.14
C ARG A 2 -32.71 -4.51 47.39
N LYS A 3 -32.13 -4.58 46.79
CA LYS A 3 -31.45 -4.39 46.10
C LYS A 3 -30.78 -4.45 45.29
N PHE A 4 -30.30 -4.41 44.69
CA PHE A 4 -29.64 -4.37 43.96
C PHE A 4 -28.99 -4.34 43.17
N ALA A 5 -28.71 -4.21 42.47
CA ALA A 5 -28.30 -4.04 41.85
C ALA A 5 -27.38 -4.02 41.25
N SER A 6 -26.83 -3.98 40.89
CA SER A 6 -25.76 -3.95 40.44
C SER A 6 -25.36 -4.08 39.20
N SER A 7 -25.32 -3.82 38.63
CA SER A 7 -24.93 -3.79 37.49
C SER A 7 -23.78 -3.71 37.01
N LEU A 8 -23.26 -4.15 36.76
CA LEU A 8 -22.18 -4.14 36.32
C LEU A 8 -21.85 -3.95 35.11
N LEU A 9 -21.63 -3.68 34.53
CA LEU A 9 -21.25 -3.39 33.46
C LEU A 9 -20.15 -3.55 32.94
N LEU A 10 -19.75 -3.95 32.47
CA LEU A 10 -18.83 -4.16 31.94
C LEU A 10 -18.47 -3.72 30.90
N THR A 11 -18.25 -3.26 30.54
CA THR A 11 -17.76 -2.69 29.65
C THR A 11 -16.85 -3.22 28.95
N GLY A 12 -16.86 -3.90 28.50
CA GLY A 12 -16.00 -4.46 27.83
C GLY A 12 -15.30 -3.81 26.88
N LEU A 13 -14.60 -3.49 26.89
CA LEU A 13 -13.91 -2.85 26.18
C LEU A 13 -13.04 -3.48 25.49
N SER A 14 -13.15 -3.91 24.78
CA SER A 14 -12.38 -4.50 24.00
C SER A 14 -11.48 -3.76 23.39
N ALA A 15 -10.48 -3.86 23.77
CA ALA A 15 -9.53 -3.29 23.17
C ALA A 15 -9.32 -4.01 21.96
N MET A 16 -9.82 -3.67 20.99
CA MET A 16 -9.51 -4.23 19.87
C MET A 16 -8.24 -3.86 19.46
N PRO A 17 -7.38 -4.65 19.26
CA PRO A 17 -6.14 -4.32 18.73
C PRO A 17 -6.42 -3.72 17.44
N ALA A 18 -5.75 -2.76 17.21
CA ALA A 18 -5.89 -2.15 16.02
C ALA A 18 -5.68 -3.12 14.99
N LEU A 19 -6.63 -3.61 14.47
CA LEU A 19 -6.44 -4.43 13.42
C LEU A 19 -5.96 -3.66 12.33
N ALA A 20 -4.88 -3.98 11.85
CA ALA A 20 -4.42 -3.40 10.65
C ALA A 20 -5.51 -3.58 9.66
N ALA A 21 -5.92 -2.53 9.06
CA ALA A 21 -6.96 -2.60 8.09
C ALA A 21 -6.39 -3.07 6.78
N VAL A 22 -6.92 -4.13 6.24
CA VAL A 22 -6.56 -4.58 4.90
C VAL A 22 -7.23 -3.66 3.91
N GLU A 23 -6.44 -3.06 3.04
CA GLU A 23 -6.96 -2.20 1.98
C GLU A 23 -6.70 -2.82 0.63
N ASN A 24 -7.63 -2.62 -0.28
CA ASN A 24 -7.48 -3.06 -1.65
C ASN A 24 -7.42 -1.82 -2.52
N HIS A 25 -6.35 -1.72 -3.30
CA HIS A 25 -6.18 -0.62 -4.23
C HIS A 25 -6.14 -1.21 -5.62
N LYS A 26 -7.08 -0.79 -6.46
CA LYS A 26 -7.21 -1.33 -7.79
C LYS A 26 -6.83 -0.31 -8.82
N ASP A 27 -6.04 -0.74 -9.79
CA ASP A 27 -5.67 0.08 -10.95
C ASP A 27 -5.06 1.39 -10.49
N VAL A 28 -4.04 1.32 -9.65
CA VAL A 28 -3.35 2.50 -9.15
C VAL A 28 -1.91 2.51 -9.64
N PRO A 29 -1.34 3.70 -9.86
CA PRO A 29 0.04 3.78 -10.34
C PRO A 29 1.04 3.28 -9.31
N VAL A 30 2.08 2.61 -9.79
CA VAL A 30 3.20 2.20 -8.96
C VAL A 30 4.42 3.01 -9.40
N VAL A 31 5.14 3.56 -8.45
CA VAL A 31 6.34 4.35 -8.73
C VAL A 31 7.39 4.02 -7.69
N ASP A 32 8.66 4.31 -8.02
CA ASP A 32 9.72 4.14 -7.05
C ASP A 32 9.73 5.27 -6.02
N VAL A 33 10.19 4.97 -4.83
CA VAL A 33 10.18 5.94 -3.73
C VAL A 33 11.00 7.17 -4.09
N ASN A 34 12.12 6.97 -4.76
CA ASN A 34 13.03 8.08 -5.08
C ASN A 34 12.37 9.16 -5.91
N CYS A 35 11.48 8.79 -6.81
CA CYS A 35 10.81 9.75 -7.68
C CYS A 35 9.39 10.06 -7.27
N SER A 36 8.91 9.47 -6.18
CA SER A 36 7.50 9.54 -5.83
C SER A 36 6.96 10.96 -5.73
N LYS A 37 7.73 11.87 -5.15
CA LYS A 37 7.27 13.25 -5.01
C LYS A 37 7.21 13.97 -6.34
N LYS A 38 8.13 13.67 -7.23
CA LYS A 38 8.20 14.36 -8.52
C LYS A 38 7.09 13.92 -9.44
N VAL A 39 6.71 12.65 -9.35
CA VAL A 39 5.81 12.08 -10.33
C VAL A 39 4.40 11.84 -9.83
N ALA A 40 4.11 12.19 -8.57
CA ALA A 40 2.79 11.91 -8.00
C ALA A 40 1.66 12.54 -8.83
N ALA A 41 1.90 13.69 -9.41
CA ALA A 41 0.88 14.36 -10.22
C ALA A 41 0.68 13.72 -11.59
N ASP A 42 1.70 13.04 -12.10
CA ASP A 42 1.65 12.43 -13.43
C ASP A 42 2.42 11.11 -13.39
N ALA A 43 1.97 10.22 -12.55
CA ALA A 43 2.65 8.94 -12.34
C ALA A 43 2.62 8.07 -13.58
N ASP A 44 1.62 8.25 -14.44
CA ASP A 44 1.48 7.42 -15.62
C ASP A 44 2.59 7.63 -16.64
N SER A 45 3.21 8.79 -16.66
CA SER A 45 4.29 9.04 -17.60
C SER A 45 5.65 8.60 -17.08
N HIS A 46 5.72 8.06 -15.86
CA HIS A 46 6.99 7.61 -15.29
C HIS A 46 7.42 6.29 -15.95
N PRO A 47 8.57 6.25 -16.65
CA PRO A 47 8.92 5.07 -17.42
C PRO A 47 9.35 3.90 -16.55
N ARG A 48 9.09 2.70 -17.03
CA ARG A 48 9.52 1.48 -16.35
C ARG A 48 11.04 1.44 -16.16
N ALA A 49 11.77 1.89 -17.17
CA ALA A 49 13.23 1.90 -17.08
C ALA A 49 13.72 2.80 -15.94
N CYS A 50 13.08 3.95 -15.73
CA CYS A 50 13.43 4.83 -14.62
C CYS A 50 13.06 4.21 -13.28
N ALA A 51 11.91 3.58 -13.21
CA ALA A 51 11.47 2.94 -11.99
C ALA A 51 12.45 1.81 -11.59
N LEU A 52 12.86 1.01 -12.54
CA LEU A 52 13.81 -0.07 -12.27
C LEU A 52 15.19 0.45 -11.90
N LYS A 53 15.59 1.58 -12.47
CA LYS A 53 16.87 2.15 -12.15
C LYS A 53 16.94 2.59 -10.69
N CYS A 54 15.83 2.98 -10.13
CA CYS A 54 15.74 3.42 -8.74
C CYS A 54 15.17 2.33 -7.83
N ALA A 55 15.23 1.07 -8.26
CA ALA A 55 14.62 -0.03 -7.52
C ALA A 55 15.16 -0.13 -6.09
N ALA A 56 16.40 0.26 -5.86
CA ALA A 56 16.98 0.18 -4.53
C ALA A 56 16.26 1.08 -3.52
N SER A 57 15.58 2.12 -3.98
CA SER A 57 14.85 3.00 -3.08
C SER A 57 13.51 2.40 -2.64
N GLY A 58 13.08 1.30 -3.25
CA GLY A 58 11.79 0.71 -3.00
C GLY A 58 10.70 1.33 -3.86
N PHE A 59 9.51 0.79 -3.74
CA PHE A 59 8.37 1.21 -4.54
C PHE A 59 7.17 1.46 -3.64
N GLY A 60 6.15 2.01 -4.22
CA GLY A 60 4.86 2.20 -3.58
C GLY A 60 3.82 2.58 -4.60
N ILE A 61 2.62 2.85 -4.13
CA ILE A 61 1.52 3.25 -5.00
C ILE A 61 1.12 4.69 -4.72
N VAL A 62 0.54 5.31 -5.73
CA VAL A 62 -0.13 6.61 -5.57
C VAL A 62 -1.62 6.30 -5.49
N THR A 63 -2.21 6.55 -4.34
CA THR A 63 -3.62 6.22 -4.13
C THR A 63 -4.52 7.15 -4.91
N LYS A 64 -5.81 6.83 -4.94
CA LYS A 64 -6.79 7.69 -5.60
C LYS A 64 -6.83 9.07 -4.96
N ASP A 65 -6.47 9.17 -3.67
CA ASP A 65 -6.41 10.46 -2.97
C ASP A 65 -5.07 11.16 -3.18
N LYS A 66 -4.23 10.62 -4.07
CA LYS A 66 -2.92 11.19 -4.37
C LYS A 66 -1.93 11.08 -3.21
N GLN A 67 -2.13 10.13 -2.34
CA GLN A 67 -1.18 9.86 -1.28
C GLN A 67 -0.25 8.73 -1.70
N PHE A 68 0.97 8.75 -1.21
CA PHE A 68 1.93 7.70 -1.54
C PHE A 68 2.02 6.72 -0.39
N LEU A 69 1.83 5.43 -0.69
CA LEU A 69 2.02 4.36 0.28
C LEU A 69 3.19 3.51 -0.15
N LYS A 70 4.21 3.44 0.69
CA LYS A 70 5.40 2.64 0.38
C LYS A 70 5.10 1.17 0.59
N PHE A 71 5.70 0.33 -0.22
CA PHE A 71 5.61 -1.12 0.01
C PHE A 71 6.61 -1.55 1.07
N ASP A 72 6.31 -2.63 1.76
CA ASP A 72 7.30 -3.30 2.61
C ASP A 72 8.30 -4.08 1.75
N ALA A 73 9.26 -4.73 2.39
CA ALA A 73 10.33 -5.41 1.67
C ALA A 73 9.79 -6.49 0.74
N GLU A 74 8.79 -7.22 1.19
CA GLU A 74 8.23 -8.29 0.39
C GLU A 74 7.51 -7.74 -0.83
N GLY A 75 6.77 -6.65 -0.65
CA GLY A 75 6.10 -5.99 -1.76
C GLY A 75 7.08 -5.45 -2.77
N ASN A 76 8.20 -4.90 -2.30
CA ASN A 76 9.25 -4.42 -3.19
C ASN A 76 9.83 -5.54 -4.04
N THR A 77 10.09 -6.69 -3.46
CA THR A 77 10.60 -7.84 -4.21
C THR A 77 9.60 -8.26 -5.28
N LYS A 78 8.34 -8.35 -4.92
CA LYS A 78 7.33 -8.79 -5.87
C LYS A 78 7.15 -7.82 -7.03
N ILE A 79 7.16 -6.53 -6.75
CA ILE A 79 6.96 -5.56 -7.82
C ILE A 79 8.18 -5.49 -8.75
N VAL A 80 9.37 -5.62 -8.21
CA VAL A 80 10.57 -5.62 -9.06
C VAL A 80 10.53 -6.79 -10.03
N GLU A 81 10.16 -7.97 -9.54
CA GLU A 81 10.04 -9.13 -10.41
C GLU A 81 9.00 -8.92 -11.50
N ALA A 82 7.85 -8.36 -11.13
CA ALA A 82 6.80 -8.10 -12.10
C ALA A 82 7.23 -7.07 -13.14
N LEU A 83 7.91 -6.01 -12.71
CA LEU A 83 8.38 -4.98 -13.62
C LEU A 83 9.44 -5.51 -14.58
N LYS A 84 10.32 -6.36 -14.09
CA LYS A 84 11.34 -6.95 -14.96
C LYS A 84 10.73 -7.88 -16.01
N ALA A 85 9.65 -8.53 -15.67
CA ALA A 85 8.97 -9.43 -16.59
C ALA A 85 8.03 -8.69 -17.55
N SER A 86 7.78 -7.41 -17.33
CA SER A 86 6.84 -6.66 -18.13
C SER A 86 7.53 -5.98 -19.30
N ASP A 87 6.83 -5.83 -20.40
CA ASP A 87 7.30 -5.04 -21.53
C ASP A 87 6.60 -3.68 -21.62
N LYS A 88 5.79 -3.32 -20.62
CA LYS A 88 5.16 -2.02 -20.62
C LYS A 88 6.21 -0.94 -20.40
N LYS A 89 6.11 0.13 -21.14
CA LYS A 89 7.07 1.21 -21.04
C LYS A 89 6.72 2.24 -19.97
N ASP A 90 5.44 2.47 -19.77
CA ASP A 90 4.95 3.43 -18.78
C ASP A 90 3.52 3.04 -18.41
N HIS A 91 2.79 3.93 -17.74
CA HIS A 91 1.44 3.64 -17.26
C HIS A 91 1.45 2.38 -16.41
N LEU A 92 2.38 2.32 -15.47
CA LEU A 92 2.56 1.13 -14.64
C LEU A 92 1.53 1.16 -13.53
N HIS A 93 0.55 0.31 -13.63
CA HIS A 93 -0.54 0.23 -12.64
C HIS A 93 -0.59 -1.15 -12.04
N VAL A 94 -1.05 -1.23 -10.83
CA VAL A 94 -1.19 -2.50 -10.10
C VAL A 94 -2.55 -2.58 -9.43
N ASP A 95 -2.97 -3.83 -9.20
CA ASP A 95 -3.95 -4.14 -8.19
C ASP A 95 -3.18 -4.67 -7.01
N VAL A 96 -3.35 -4.10 -5.85
CA VAL A 96 -2.59 -4.50 -4.67
C VAL A 96 -3.48 -4.52 -3.44
N SER A 97 -3.26 -5.48 -2.58
CA SER A 97 -3.92 -5.51 -1.28
C SER A 97 -2.87 -5.67 -0.19
N GLY A 98 -3.14 -5.14 0.95
CA GLY A 98 -2.23 -5.24 2.08
C GLY A 98 -2.73 -4.49 3.28
N ASP A 99 -1.96 -4.56 4.36
CA ASP A 99 -2.25 -3.86 5.59
C ASP A 99 -1.55 -2.51 5.57
N VAL A 100 -2.30 -1.47 5.83
CA VAL A 100 -1.73 -0.12 5.90
C VAL A 100 -1.24 0.14 7.32
N GLN A 101 0.01 0.48 7.45
CA GLN A 101 0.62 0.83 8.73
C GLN A 101 1.34 2.15 8.55
N GLY A 102 0.70 3.24 8.96
CA GLY A 102 1.25 4.57 8.75
C GLY A 102 1.30 4.87 7.25
N ASP A 103 2.48 5.10 6.73
CA ASP A 103 2.67 5.38 5.31
C ASP A 103 3.15 4.15 4.53
N THR A 104 3.11 2.98 5.15
CA THR A 104 3.62 1.75 4.54
C THR A 104 2.49 0.76 4.32
N LEU A 105 2.50 0.13 3.16
CA LEU A 105 1.57 -0.92 2.83
C LEU A 105 2.31 -2.25 2.93
N LYS A 106 1.89 -3.07 3.87
CA LYS A 106 2.44 -4.41 4.01
C LYS A 106 1.72 -5.28 3.01
N VAL A 107 2.36 -5.56 1.90
CA VAL A 107 1.71 -6.17 0.75
C VAL A 107 1.36 -7.62 1.01
N ILE A 108 0.10 -7.97 0.78
CA ILE A 108 -0.37 -9.34 0.81
C ILE A 108 -0.36 -9.91 -0.60
N SER A 109 -0.86 -9.17 -1.55
CA SER A 109 -0.85 -9.59 -2.95
C SER A 109 -0.71 -8.39 -3.86
N ILE A 110 -0.07 -8.59 -4.99
CA ILE A 110 0.12 -7.52 -5.96
C ILE A 110 0.13 -8.12 -7.35
N LYS A 111 -0.49 -7.41 -8.28
CA LYS A 111 -0.53 -7.84 -9.67
C LYS A 111 -0.29 -6.62 -10.55
N LEU A 112 0.70 -6.69 -11.40
CA LEU A 112 0.96 -5.65 -12.39
C LEU A 112 -0.02 -5.81 -13.55
N LEU A 113 -0.68 -4.76 -13.90
CA LEU A 113 -1.71 -4.79 -14.94
C LEU A 113 -1.15 -4.60 -16.33
#